data_74d72e2b6242227aaf01967dc554f17b
#
_entry.id   74d72e2b6242227aaf01967dc554f17b
#
_cell.length_a   1.000
_cell.length_b   1.000
_cell.length_c   1.000
_cell.angle_alpha   90.00
_cell.angle_beta   90.00
_cell.angle_gamma   90.00
#
_symmetry.space_group_name_H-M   'P 1'
#
loop_
_entity.id
_entity.type
_entity.pdbx_description
1 polymer ?
#
loop_
_entity_poly.entity_id
_entity_poly.type
_entity_poly.pdbx_seq_one_letter_code
_entity_poly.pdbx_strand_id
1 'polypeptide(L)'
;MPCADVKVDVEKTPNLIRCLAALKTDQPKPDDVADDIWKRASRDWQAASDKVKDTDYRMIVKEDGTPSVLMLDKDGRVPKVALTAPWLKALAYKLCGEEPTADSHFACVCTPYVFNMYAGIFGLTGSVGGKAELSYLTKTYKAVKFDAPRFLDTCAGTARKIVLNHGVEVLNGAEAQVKRVVELAHAYYRKVPVLIIASSPEELTAIHKAVAEGGVVPADEVQRFAEFDEAGASLKAEWQTIIDDATKRLGGAEDNRCRVTVTDRFGGRGHDFQVVDKEANANGGMLVIATSIPDEREWIQWKGRTARQDRPGQFYVILDEKAKPFSTKSGLASKVKNAKVSSGEKKGQPDHDARVEMMLDVADDGIGDKLKAFEGEQASGEKLNEVAMLYFQKHPRHFDDPWPQLEKYPGDSQFREFMSAMIDEPPDMVKQRAKAVLGIELS
;
A
#
# COMPACT_ATOMS: atom_id res chain seq x y z
N MET A 1 -6.58 21.78 -6.85
CA MET A 1 -7.14 23.05 -6.33
C MET A 1 -7.21 22.91 -4.82
N PRO A 2 -6.78 23.87 -4.01
CA PRO A 2 -6.97 23.80 -2.58
C PRO A 2 -8.47 23.89 -2.28
N CYS A 3 -8.98 22.95 -1.50
CA CYS A 3 -10.33 23.10 -0.93
C CYS A 3 -10.32 24.34 -0.05
N ALA A 4 -11.18 25.29 -0.36
CA ALA A 4 -11.43 26.43 0.51
C ALA A 4 -11.95 25.91 1.87
N ASP A 5 -11.48 26.53 2.95
CA ASP A 5 -11.92 26.22 4.32
C ASP A 5 -13.44 26.39 4.43
N VAL A 6 -14.14 25.26 4.42
CA VAL A 6 -15.57 25.21 4.69
C VAL A 6 -15.73 25.33 6.20
N LYS A 7 -16.39 26.39 6.67
CA LYS A 7 -16.83 26.47 8.07
C LYS A 7 -17.79 25.32 8.32
N VAL A 8 -17.35 24.37 9.10
CA VAL A 8 -18.03 23.11 9.36
C VAL A 8 -18.97 23.26 10.54
N ASP A 9 -20.09 22.54 10.49
CA ASP A 9 -21.09 22.45 11.57
C ASP A 9 -20.44 21.98 12.89
N VAL A 10 -20.30 22.91 13.82
CA VAL A 10 -19.55 22.74 15.07
C VAL A 10 -20.28 21.82 16.05
N GLU A 11 -21.58 21.54 15.86
CA GLU A 11 -22.42 20.86 16.86
C GLU A 11 -22.24 19.34 16.96
N LYS A 12 -21.82 18.66 15.87
CA LYS A 12 -21.66 17.18 15.89
C LYS A 12 -20.33 16.72 16.51
N THR A 13 -19.32 17.57 16.51
CA THR A 13 -17.97 17.24 17.00
C THR A 13 -17.93 16.98 18.52
N PRO A 14 -18.59 17.78 19.39
CA PRO A 14 -18.59 17.52 20.82
C PRO A 14 -19.13 16.15 21.20
N ASN A 15 -20.18 15.70 20.55
CA ASN A 15 -20.77 14.37 20.80
C ASN A 15 -19.85 13.23 20.36
N LEU A 16 -19.15 13.38 19.24
CA LEU A 16 -18.14 12.42 18.82
C LEU A 16 -16.97 12.35 19.80
N ILE A 17 -16.46 13.50 20.27
CA ILE A 17 -15.37 13.56 21.27
C ILE A 17 -15.80 12.84 22.55
N ARG A 18 -17.02 13.07 23.02
CA ARG A 18 -17.57 12.40 24.22
C ARG A 18 -17.69 10.88 24.03
N CYS A 19 -18.10 10.43 22.86
CA CYS A 19 -18.09 9.00 22.53
C CYS A 19 -16.68 8.41 22.57
N LEU A 20 -15.71 9.07 21.93
CA LEU A 20 -14.33 8.60 21.91
C LEU A 20 -13.69 8.60 23.30
N ALA A 21 -14.03 9.59 24.16
CA ALA A 21 -13.58 9.64 25.54
C ALA A 21 -14.15 8.45 26.36
N ALA A 22 -15.44 8.16 26.20
CA ALA A 22 -16.07 7.01 26.84
C ALA A 22 -15.46 5.68 26.36
N LEU A 23 -15.24 5.50 25.06
CA LEU A 23 -14.58 4.31 24.49
C LEU A 23 -13.13 4.17 24.97
N LYS A 24 -12.41 5.28 25.12
CA LYS A 24 -11.01 5.28 25.60
C LYS A 24 -10.90 4.83 27.06
N THR A 25 -11.93 5.10 27.87
CA THR A 25 -11.97 4.76 29.30
C THR A 25 -12.87 3.57 29.61
N ASP A 26 -13.32 2.85 28.57
CA ASP A 26 -14.22 1.70 28.69
C ASP A 26 -15.52 2.01 29.46
N GLN A 27 -16.06 3.20 29.22
CA GLN A 27 -17.31 3.67 29.81
C GLN A 27 -18.49 3.40 28.87
N PRO A 28 -19.72 3.24 29.43
CA PRO A 28 -20.91 3.09 28.60
C PRO A 28 -21.21 4.34 27.78
N LYS A 29 -22.12 4.19 26.81
CA LYS A 29 -22.61 5.31 25.99
C LYS A 29 -23.08 6.46 26.87
N PRO A 30 -22.68 7.72 26.62
CA PRO A 30 -23.24 8.87 27.30
C PRO A 30 -24.76 9.02 27.05
N ASP A 31 -25.56 9.26 28.10
CA ASP A 31 -27.02 9.18 28.03
C ASP A 31 -27.67 10.13 27.03
N ASP A 32 -27.07 11.29 26.81
CA ASP A 32 -27.56 12.36 25.94
C ASP A 32 -26.99 12.30 24.50
N VAL A 33 -26.21 11.28 24.16
CA VAL A 33 -25.70 11.06 22.80
C VAL A 33 -26.66 10.14 22.03
N ALA A 34 -26.99 10.52 20.79
CA ALA A 34 -27.81 9.73 19.91
C ALA A 34 -27.16 8.37 19.57
N ASP A 35 -27.99 7.34 19.42
CA ASP A 35 -27.51 5.96 19.21
C ASP A 35 -26.74 5.78 17.90
N ASP A 36 -27.06 6.51 16.87
CA ASP A 36 -26.38 6.49 15.58
C ASP A 36 -24.95 7.04 15.68
N ILE A 37 -24.75 8.12 16.46
CA ILE A 37 -23.42 8.69 16.72
C ILE A 37 -22.58 7.69 17.52
N TRP A 38 -23.15 7.08 18.55
CA TRP A 38 -22.46 6.07 19.35
C TRP A 38 -22.06 4.83 18.52
N LYS A 39 -22.97 4.29 17.73
CA LYS A 39 -22.70 3.15 16.86
C LYS A 39 -21.58 3.46 15.86
N ARG A 40 -21.60 4.64 15.26
CA ARG A 40 -20.56 5.09 14.35
C ARG A 40 -19.21 5.23 15.05
N ALA A 41 -19.16 5.94 16.18
CA ALA A 41 -17.94 6.09 16.96
C ALA A 41 -17.36 4.74 17.41
N SER A 42 -18.22 3.80 17.85
CA SER A 42 -17.79 2.45 18.26
C SER A 42 -17.21 1.64 17.10
N ARG A 43 -17.84 1.71 15.92
CA ARG A 43 -17.33 1.08 14.70
C ARG A 43 -15.97 1.64 14.30
N ASP A 44 -15.84 2.97 14.30
CA ASP A 44 -14.60 3.65 13.91
C ASP A 44 -13.48 3.41 14.93
N TRP A 45 -13.81 3.30 16.21
CA TRP A 45 -12.89 2.92 17.29
C TRP A 45 -12.37 1.50 17.14
N GLN A 46 -13.26 0.55 16.81
CA GLN A 46 -12.89 -0.83 16.54
C GLN A 46 -12.00 -0.92 15.30
N ALA A 47 -12.40 -0.27 14.21
CA ALA A 47 -11.61 -0.21 12.98
C ALA A 47 -10.22 0.40 13.22
N ALA A 48 -10.11 1.42 14.08
CA ALA A 48 -8.82 1.99 14.48
C ALA A 48 -7.96 1.01 15.29
N SER A 49 -8.59 0.15 16.09
CA SER A 49 -7.87 -0.84 16.91
C SER A 49 -7.26 -1.97 16.08
N ASP A 50 -7.83 -2.23 14.90
CA ASP A 50 -7.36 -3.26 13.97
C ASP A 50 -6.22 -2.77 13.06
N LYS A 51 -5.89 -1.46 13.11
CA LYS A 51 -4.86 -0.84 12.27
C LYS A 51 -3.46 -1.10 12.79
N VAL A 52 -2.56 -1.42 11.87
CA VAL A 52 -1.16 -1.76 12.15
C VAL A 52 -0.27 -0.57 11.83
N LYS A 53 0.54 -0.17 12.82
CA LYS A 53 1.55 0.87 12.65
C LYS A 53 2.51 0.50 11.51
N ASP A 54 2.93 1.49 10.74
CA ASP A 54 3.84 1.41 9.60
C ASP A 54 3.36 0.49 8.43
N THR A 55 2.11 0.02 8.54
CA THR A 55 1.40 -0.66 7.45
C THR A 55 0.18 0.13 7.01
N ASP A 56 -0.69 0.49 7.95
CA ASP A 56 -1.91 1.28 7.69
C ASP A 56 -1.70 2.76 8.01
N TYR A 57 -0.87 3.07 9.00
CA TYR A 57 -0.61 4.43 9.45
C TYR A 57 0.82 4.61 9.98
N ARG A 58 1.26 5.87 10.05
CA ARG A 58 2.54 6.27 10.65
C ARG A 58 2.33 7.36 11.68
N MET A 59 3.08 7.28 12.78
CA MET A 59 3.18 8.39 13.72
C MET A 59 4.11 9.45 13.16
N ILE A 60 3.67 10.70 13.24
CA ILE A 60 4.47 11.88 12.82
C ILE A 60 4.46 12.94 13.92
N VAL A 61 5.38 13.86 13.81
CA VAL A 61 5.39 15.09 14.59
C VAL A 61 5.10 16.24 13.65
N LYS A 62 4.05 17.03 13.94
CA LYS A 62 3.69 18.23 13.17
C LYS A 62 4.75 19.33 13.35
N GLU A 63 4.70 20.36 12.51
CA GLU A 63 5.63 21.51 12.60
C GLU A 63 5.56 22.23 13.96
N ASP A 64 4.43 22.18 14.64
CA ASP A 64 4.22 22.73 15.98
C ASP A 64 4.72 21.83 17.11
N GLY A 65 5.33 20.68 16.80
CA GLY A 65 5.84 19.70 17.75
C GLY A 65 4.78 18.74 18.30
N THR A 66 3.52 18.81 17.86
CA THR A 66 2.47 17.91 18.32
C THR A 66 2.51 16.57 17.61
N PRO A 67 2.31 15.43 18.33
CA PRO A 67 2.22 14.14 17.70
C PRO A 67 0.89 14.00 16.92
N SER A 68 0.94 13.35 15.80
CA SER A 68 -0.22 13.06 14.95
C SER A 68 -0.08 11.73 14.23
N VAL A 69 -1.12 11.33 13.51
CA VAL A 69 -1.18 10.08 12.76
C VAL A 69 -1.42 10.38 11.29
N LEU A 70 -0.59 9.82 10.42
CA LEU A 70 -0.81 9.84 8.97
C LEU A 70 -1.24 8.46 8.49
N MET A 71 -2.26 8.43 7.64
CA MET A 71 -2.66 7.22 6.93
C MET A 71 -1.64 6.92 5.82
N LEU A 72 -1.26 5.66 5.70
CA LEU A 72 -0.44 5.18 4.59
C LEU A 72 -1.33 4.61 3.49
N ASP A 73 -0.88 4.73 2.25
CA ASP A 73 -1.49 4.01 1.15
C ASP A 73 -1.14 2.51 1.21
N LYS A 74 -1.71 1.72 0.30
CA LYS A 74 -1.45 0.28 0.22
C LYS A 74 0.02 -0.08 -0.06
N ASP A 75 0.80 0.88 -0.51
CA ASP A 75 2.22 0.72 -0.84
C ASP A 75 3.12 1.14 0.35
N GLY A 76 2.51 1.49 1.51
CA GLY A 76 3.22 1.96 2.70
C GLY A 76 3.73 3.39 2.58
N ARG A 77 3.19 4.18 1.64
CA ARG A 77 3.59 5.57 1.40
C ARG A 77 2.59 6.54 1.99
N VAL A 78 3.07 7.72 2.30
CA VAL A 78 2.18 8.84 2.62
C VAL A 78 1.48 9.28 1.32
N PRO A 79 0.15 9.29 1.27
CA PRO A 79 -0.58 9.73 0.10
C PRO A 79 -0.26 11.19 -0.23
N LYS A 80 -0.17 11.54 -1.53
CA LYS A 80 0.06 12.92 -1.97
C LYS A 80 -1.08 13.88 -1.62
N VAL A 81 -2.27 13.33 -1.39
CA VAL A 81 -3.46 14.05 -0.95
C VAL A 81 -3.80 13.52 0.43
N ALA A 82 -3.98 14.40 1.39
CA ALA A 82 -4.42 14.00 2.73
C ALA A 82 -5.77 13.27 2.60
N LEU A 83 -5.74 11.97 2.88
CA LEU A 83 -6.94 11.16 2.95
C LEU A 83 -7.44 11.21 4.39
N THR A 84 -8.71 11.52 4.56
CA THR A 84 -9.39 11.41 5.84
C THR A 84 -10.22 10.14 5.86
N ALA A 85 -10.04 9.34 6.89
CA ALA A 85 -10.88 8.18 7.14
C ALA A 85 -11.44 8.31 8.57
N PRO A 86 -12.69 7.86 8.83
CA PRO A 86 -13.27 7.94 10.15
C PRO A 86 -12.42 7.25 11.23
N TRP A 87 -11.86 6.08 10.92
CA TRP A 87 -10.97 5.36 11.82
C TRP A 87 -9.67 6.13 12.14
N LEU A 88 -9.17 6.95 11.21
CA LEU A 88 -7.94 7.73 11.41
C LEU A 88 -8.13 8.78 12.51
N LYS A 89 -9.30 9.42 12.57
CA LYS A 89 -9.65 10.37 13.62
C LYS A 89 -9.78 9.69 14.99
N ALA A 90 -10.41 8.52 15.02
CA ALA A 90 -10.50 7.72 16.23
C ALA A 90 -9.11 7.27 16.71
N LEU A 91 -8.22 6.89 15.78
CA LEU A 91 -6.84 6.50 16.08
C LEU A 91 -6.00 7.68 16.59
N ALA A 92 -6.11 8.85 15.94
CA ALA A 92 -5.40 10.07 16.36
C ALA A 92 -5.83 10.51 17.78
N TYR A 93 -7.13 10.43 18.08
CA TYR A 93 -7.63 10.66 19.44
C TYR A 93 -7.08 9.61 20.42
N LYS A 94 -7.08 8.34 20.05
CA LYS A 94 -6.60 7.24 20.88
C LYS A 94 -5.13 7.37 21.25
N LEU A 95 -4.28 7.64 20.25
CA LEU A 95 -2.82 7.63 20.40
C LEU A 95 -2.23 8.99 20.76
N CYS A 96 -2.77 10.08 20.23
CA CYS A 96 -2.21 11.43 20.35
C CYS A 96 -3.08 12.35 21.21
N GLY A 97 -4.32 11.97 21.52
CA GLY A 97 -5.29 12.88 22.16
C GLY A 97 -5.79 13.98 21.21
N GLU A 98 -5.56 13.84 19.90
CA GLU A 98 -5.98 14.82 18.90
C GLU A 98 -7.51 14.79 18.76
N GLU A 99 -8.17 15.89 19.09
CA GLU A 99 -9.62 15.99 18.99
C GLU A 99 -10.07 15.98 17.52
N PRO A 100 -11.06 15.15 17.17
CA PRO A 100 -11.55 15.07 15.82
C PRO A 100 -12.25 16.38 15.41
N THR A 101 -11.89 16.87 14.24
CA THR A 101 -12.63 17.95 13.58
C THR A 101 -13.86 17.40 12.87
N ALA A 102 -14.93 18.17 12.80
CA ALA A 102 -16.11 17.78 12.06
C ALA A 102 -15.79 17.70 10.53
N ASP A 103 -16.26 16.64 9.87
CA ASP A 103 -16.24 16.52 8.41
C ASP A 103 -17.62 16.86 7.86
N SER A 104 -17.63 17.58 6.76
CA SER A 104 -18.83 17.67 5.94
C SER A 104 -18.54 17.14 4.55
N HIS A 105 -19.34 16.17 4.10
CA HIS A 105 -19.28 15.66 2.74
C HIS A 105 -20.24 16.41 1.86
N PHE A 106 -19.71 17.14 0.88
CA PHE A 106 -20.53 17.85 -0.10
C PHE A 106 -20.83 17.01 -1.33
N ALA A 107 -19.88 16.18 -1.74
CA ALA A 107 -20.02 15.24 -2.84
C ALA A 107 -19.19 13.99 -2.57
N CYS A 108 -19.67 12.86 -3.09
CA CYS A 108 -18.96 11.61 -3.13
C CYS A 108 -18.65 11.28 -4.60
N VAL A 109 -17.43 10.81 -4.87
CA VAL A 109 -17.04 10.33 -6.21
C VAL A 109 -16.80 8.83 -6.13
N CYS A 110 -17.74 8.07 -6.64
CA CYS A 110 -17.56 6.63 -6.83
C CYS A 110 -16.79 6.39 -8.13
N THR A 111 -15.53 6.02 -8.03
CA THR A 111 -14.65 5.83 -9.18
C THR A 111 -15.25 4.88 -10.24
N PRO A 112 -15.76 3.68 -9.91
CA PRO A 112 -16.41 2.82 -10.89
C PRO A 112 -17.58 3.46 -11.63
N TYR A 113 -18.42 4.20 -10.92
CA TYR A 113 -19.54 4.93 -11.53
C TYR A 113 -19.06 5.92 -12.59
N VAL A 114 -18.10 6.78 -12.22
CA VAL A 114 -17.57 7.80 -13.12
C VAL A 114 -16.84 7.19 -14.31
N PHE A 115 -15.99 6.18 -14.09
CA PHE A 115 -15.27 5.54 -15.20
C PHE A 115 -16.22 4.82 -16.16
N ASN A 116 -17.29 4.20 -15.67
CA ASN A 116 -18.27 3.55 -16.55
C ASN A 116 -19.12 4.52 -17.40
N MET A 117 -19.00 5.83 -17.16
CA MET A 117 -19.60 6.84 -18.03
C MET A 117 -18.80 7.12 -19.31
N TYR A 118 -17.53 6.70 -19.36
CA TYR A 118 -16.69 6.87 -20.56
C TYR A 118 -17.05 5.83 -21.63
N ALA A 119 -17.03 6.25 -22.90
CA ALA A 119 -17.28 5.36 -24.03
C ALA A 119 -16.18 4.29 -24.21
N GLY A 120 -14.98 4.53 -23.72
CA GLY A 120 -13.87 3.58 -23.76
C GLY A 120 -12.80 3.97 -22.75
N ILE A 121 -12.19 2.96 -22.11
CA ILE A 121 -11.11 3.12 -21.15
C ILE A 121 -9.93 2.26 -21.60
N PHE A 122 -8.75 2.87 -21.69
CA PHE A 122 -7.49 2.18 -21.97
C PHE A 122 -6.53 2.40 -20.82
N GLY A 123 -5.89 1.33 -20.35
CA GLY A 123 -4.93 1.37 -19.26
C GLY A 123 -3.63 0.68 -19.64
N LEU A 124 -2.51 1.25 -19.22
CA LEU A 124 -1.17 0.64 -19.33
C LEU A 124 -0.60 0.45 -17.93
N THR A 125 -0.09 -0.73 -17.65
CA THR A 125 0.50 -1.05 -16.34
C THR A 125 1.56 -2.13 -16.49
N GLY A 126 2.55 -2.17 -15.60
CA GLY A 126 3.51 -3.26 -15.53
C GLY A 126 2.91 -4.58 -15.02
N SER A 127 1.78 -4.53 -14.33
CA SER A 127 1.00 -5.69 -13.89
C SER A 127 -0.42 -5.27 -13.56
N VAL A 128 -1.41 -6.08 -13.90
CA VAL A 128 -2.80 -5.90 -13.48
C VAL A 128 -3.08 -6.52 -12.11
N GLY A 129 -2.10 -7.21 -11.53
CA GLY A 129 -2.25 -7.97 -10.29
C GLY A 129 -2.67 -9.42 -10.51
N GLY A 130 -3.16 -10.06 -9.44
CA GLY A 130 -3.56 -11.45 -9.42
C GLY A 130 -4.93 -11.72 -10.02
N LYS A 131 -5.43 -12.93 -9.78
CA LYS A 131 -6.74 -13.40 -10.30
C LYS A 131 -7.91 -12.58 -9.74
N ALA A 132 -7.84 -12.19 -8.45
CA ALA A 132 -8.88 -11.41 -7.80
C ALA A 132 -9.00 -10.00 -8.41
N GLU A 133 -7.88 -9.30 -8.61
CA GLU A 133 -7.86 -7.97 -9.23
C GLU A 133 -8.32 -8.02 -10.68
N LEU A 134 -7.85 -9.00 -11.46
CA LEU A 134 -8.28 -9.17 -12.85
C LEU A 134 -9.77 -9.47 -12.94
N SER A 135 -10.30 -10.32 -12.06
CA SER A 135 -11.73 -10.62 -11.98
C SER A 135 -12.55 -9.36 -11.69
N TYR A 136 -12.10 -8.54 -10.73
CA TYR A 136 -12.74 -7.26 -10.42
C TYR A 136 -12.74 -6.30 -11.61
N LEU A 137 -11.60 -6.11 -12.29
CA LEU A 137 -11.50 -5.25 -13.47
C LEU A 137 -12.43 -5.72 -14.60
N THR A 138 -12.47 -7.02 -14.85
CA THR A 138 -13.34 -7.61 -15.87
C THR A 138 -14.82 -7.43 -15.52
N LYS A 139 -15.20 -7.65 -14.27
CA LYS A 139 -16.59 -7.52 -13.80
C LYS A 139 -17.05 -6.07 -13.81
N THR A 140 -16.24 -5.16 -13.27
CA THR A 140 -16.60 -3.76 -13.02
C THR A 140 -16.50 -2.90 -14.28
N TYR A 141 -15.43 -3.06 -15.05
CA TYR A 141 -15.13 -2.20 -16.21
C TYR A 141 -15.21 -2.93 -17.54
N LYS A 142 -15.57 -4.22 -17.56
CA LYS A 142 -15.54 -5.06 -18.76
C LYS A 142 -14.15 -5.11 -19.42
N ALA A 143 -13.10 -4.94 -18.60
CA ALA A 143 -11.75 -4.85 -19.08
C ALA A 143 -11.28 -6.18 -19.69
N VAL A 144 -10.60 -6.08 -20.82
CA VAL A 144 -9.90 -7.20 -21.48
C VAL A 144 -8.41 -7.00 -21.29
N LYS A 145 -7.76 -7.97 -20.65
CA LYS A 145 -6.31 -7.96 -20.46
C LYS A 145 -5.61 -8.34 -21.76
N PHE A 146 -4.62 -7.55 -22.14
CA PHE A 146 -3.65 -7.88 -23.19
C PHE A 146 -2.24 -7.85 -22.60
N ASP A 147 -1.53 -8.97 -22.66
CA ASP A 147 -0.14 -9.07 -22.23
C ASP A 147 0.80 -8.79 -23.41
N ALA A 148 1.54 -7.70 -23.34
CA ALA A 148 2.61 -7.44 -24.27
C ALA A 148 3.74 -8.46 -24.03
N PRO A 149 4.14 -9.27 -25.03
CA PRO A 149 5.20 -10.25 -24.85
C PRO A 149 6.53 -9.55 -24.55
N ARG A 150 7.31 -10.14 -23.65
CA ARG A 150 8.67 -9.67 -23.38
C ARG A 150 9.55 -10.00 -24.59
N PHE A 151 10.40 -9.06 -24.98
CA PHE A 151 11.34 -9.25 -26.08
C PHE A 151 12.44 -10.25 -25.70
N LEU A 152 13.00 -10.10 -24.49
CA LEU A 152 13.97 -11.02 -23.91
C LEU A 152 13.63 -11.31 -22.46
N ASP A 153 13.77 -12.56 -22.02
CA ASP A 153 13.70 -12.93 -20.62
C ASP A 153 15.11 -13.12 -20.05
N THR A 154 15.69 -12.00 -19.61
CA THR A 154 17.06 -11.97 -19.09
C THR A 154 17.16 -12.45 -17.64
N CYS A 155 16.04 -12.52 -16.92
CA CYS A 155 16.03 -13.07 -15.56
C CYS A 155 16.21 -14.59 -15.53
N ALA A 156 15.69 -15.29 -16.52
CA ALA A 156 15.77 -16.74 -16.61
C ALA A 156 17.03 -17.26 -17.32
N GLY A 157 17.62 -16.46 -18.24
CA GLY A 157 18.66 -16.94 -19.16
C GLY A 157 20.08 -16.97 -18.58
N THR A 158 20.50 -15.95 -17.87
CA THR A 158 21.91 -15.73 -17.46
C THR A 158 22.19 -16.08 -16.01
N ALA A 159 21.21 -16.01 -15.12
CA ALA A 159 21.36 -16.34 -13.69
C ALA A 159 21.66 -17.84 -13.44
N ARG A 160 21.39 -18.71 -14.40
CA ARG A 160 21.63 -20.17 -14.30
C ARG A 160 23.10 -20.56 -14.13
N LYS A 161 24.04 -19.68 -14.39
CA LYS A 161 25.47 -19.97 -14.24
C LYS A 161 26.06 -19.58 -12.90
N ILE A 162 25.32 -18.84 -12.07
CA ILE A 162 25.82 -18.30 -10.81
C ILE A 162 24.89 -18.74 -9.69
N VAL A 163 25.32 -19.65 -8.98
CA VAL A 163 25.07 -20.26 -7.66
C VAL A 163 23.75 -19.98 -6.90
N LEU A 164 23.01 -18.95 -7.15
CA LEU A 164 21.69 -18.72 -6.56
C LEU A 164 20.61 -18.69 -7.62
N ASN A 165 20.18 -19.83 -8.02
CA ASN A 165 18.86 -19.99 -8.63
C ASN A 165 17.83 -19.58 -7.59
N HIS A 166 17.03 -18.57 -7.89
CA HIS A 166 15.75 -18.23 -7.28
C HIS A 166 15.43 -19.02 -6.00
N GLY A 167 16.06 -18.62 -4.87
CA GLY A 167 15.89 -19.34 -3.61
C GLY A 167 14.70 -18.81 -2.84
N VAL A 168 13.95 -19.71 -2.21
CA VAL A 168 12.97 -19.36 -1.19
C VAL A 168 13.29 -20.18 0.05
N GLU A 169 13.58 -19.49 1.17
CA GLU A 169 13.79 -20.13 2.48
C GLU A 169 12.67 -19.70 3.43
N VAL A 170 12.24 -20.62 4.30
CA VAL A 170 11.29 -20.32 5.38
C VAL A 170 11.97 -20.68 6.69
N LEU A 171 12.27 -19.68 7.51
CA LEU A 171 13.05 -19.77 8.72
C LEU A 171 12.19 -19.55 9.97
N ASN A 172 12.69 -20.00 11.10
CA ASN A 172 11.96 -19.97 12.37
C ASN A 172 12.26 -18.70 13.15
N GLY A 173 11.56 -17.62 12.79
CA GLY A 173 11.58 -16.35 13.52
C GLY A 173 12.47 -15.29 12.88
N ALA A 174 12.17 -14.04 13.21
CA ALA A 174 12.80 -12.83 12.65
C ALA A 174 14.32 -12.81 12.84
N GLU A 175 14.83 -13.28 13.96
CA GLU A 175 16.29 -13.32 14.22
C GLU A 175 17.01 -14.23 13.22
N ALA A 176 16.47 -15.43 12.96
CA ALA A 176 17.02 -16.36 11.99
C ALA A 176 16.94 -15.78 10.56
N GLN A 177 15.85 -15.10 10.25
CA GLN A 177 15.64 -14.40 8.97
C GLN A 177 16.69 -13.29 8.77
N VAL A 178 16.84 -12.37 9.72
CA VAL A 178 17.84 -11.29 9.67
C VAL A 178 19.26 -11.85 9.52
N LYS A 179 19.62 -12.84 10.33
CA LYS A 179 20.93 -13.51 10.23
C LYS A 179 21.19 -14.04 8.82
N ARG A 180 20.20 -14.71 8.22
CA ARG A 180 20.32 -15.25 6.87
C ARG A 180 20.44 -14.19 5.79
N VAL A 181 19.69 -13.08 5.92
CA VAL A 181 19.82 -11.91 5.04
C VAL A 181 21.25 -11.37 5.08
N VAL A 182 21.81 -11.19 6.28
CA VAL A 182 23.19 -10.72 6.48
C VAL A 182 24.22 -11.67 5.84
N GLU A 183 24.07 -12.98 6.04
CA GLU A 183 24.95 -14.00 5.42
C GLU A 183 24.93 -13.89 3.89
N LEU A 184 23.77 -13.74 3.28
CA LEU A 184 23.66 -13.57 1.83
C LEU A 184 24.26 -12.26 1.36
N ALA A 185 23.96 -11.15 2.03
CA ALA A 185 24.54 -9.85 1.70
C ALA A 185 26.09 -9.92 1.73
N HIS A 186 26.65 -10.51 2.77
CA HIS A 186 28.12 -10.71 2.92
C HIS A 186 28.71 -11.62 1.84
N ALA A 187 27.99 -12.64 1.40
CA ALA A 187 28.49 -13.54 0.36
C ALA A 187 28.50 -12.91 -1.04
N TYR A 188 27.61 -11.93 -1.27
CA TYR A 188 27.39 -11.39 -2.63
C TYR A 188 27.91 -9.97 -2.87
N TYR A 189 28.05 -9.12 -1.84
CA TYR A 189 28.41 -7.70 -2.04
C TYR A 189 29.76 -7.50 -2.77
N ARG A 190 30.66 -8.48 -2.72
CA ARG A 190 31.92 -8.46 -3.49
C ARG A 190 31.75 -8.78 -4.97
N LYS A 191 30.57 -9.30 -5.36
CA LYS A 191 30.30 -9.75 -6.73
C LYS A 191 29.32 -8.84 -7.46
N VAL A 192 28.25 -8.48 -6.77
CA VAL A 192 27.10 -7.74 -7.32
C VAL A 192 26.53 -6.76 -6.31
N PRO A 193 25.88 -5.67 -6.76
CA PRO A 193 25.06 -4.85 -5.90
C PRO A 193 23.94 -5.67 -5.26
N VAL A 194 23.65 -5.40 -3.99
CA VAL A 194 22.61 -6.11 -3.23
C VAL A 194 21.52 -5.12 -2.81
N LEU A 195 20.28 -5.41 -3.16
CA LEU A 195 19.11 -4.66 -2.73
C LEU A 195 18.27 -5.56 -1.81
N ILE A 196 18.13 -5.18 -0.54
CA ILE A 196 17.34 -5.91 0.45
C ILE A 196 16.02 -5.16 0.62
N ILE A 197 14.89 -5.84 0.42
CA ILE A 197 13.54 -5.29 0.58
C ILE A 197 12.90 -5.91 1.81
N ALA A 198 12.87 -5.14 2.88
CA ALA A 198 12.26 -5.51 4.15
C ALA A 198 10.73 -5.41 4.09
N SER A 199 10.04 -6.18 4.93
CA SER A 199 8.58 -6.20 5.01
C SER A 199 8.00 -5.00 5.77
N SER A 200 8.82 -4.36 6.63
CA SER A 200 8.43 -3.19 7.43
C SER A 200 9.62 -2.26 7.69
N PRO A 201 9.37 -0.99 8.08
CA PRO A 201 10.40 -0.05 8.47
C PRO A 201 11.25 -0.51 9.67
N GLU A 202 10.64 -1.21 10.64
CA GLU A 202 11.36 -1.77 11.78
C GLU A 202 12.32 -2.88 11.34
N GLU A 203 11.87 -3.76 10.46
CA GLU A 203 12.71 -4.80 9.88
C GLU A 203 13.83 -4.20 9.04
N LEU A 204 13.54 -3.13 8.26
CA LEU A 204 14.55 -2.37 7.53
C LEU A 204 15.65 -1.88 8.47
N THR A 205 15.27 -1.24 9.58
CA THR A 205 16.22 -0.72 10.57
C THR A 205 17.04 -1.84 11.19
N ALA A 206 16.41 -2.97 11.56
CA ALA A 206 17.10 -4.12 12.13
C ALA A 206 18.11 -4.75 11.15
N ILE A 207 17.71 -4.93 9.89
CA ILE A 207 18.59 -5.49 8.85
C ILE A 207 19.73 -4.53 8.53
N HIS A 208 19.43 -3.21 8.34
CA HIS A 208 20.46 -2.22 8.06
C HIS A 208 21.54 -2.22 9.12
N LYS A 209 21.13 -2.18 10.40
CA LYS A 209 22.05 -2.25 11.54
C LYS A 209 22.85 -3.55 11.55
N ALA A 210 22.19 -4.69 11.37
CA ALA A 210 22.85 -5.99 11.39
C ALA A 210 23.88 -6.17 10.26
N VAL A 211 23.62 -5.64 9.07
CA VAL A 211 24.57 -5.67 7.95
C VAL A 211 25.75 -4.74 8.21
N ALA A 212 25.52 -3.53 8.71
CA ALA A 212 26.57 -2.54 8.98
C ALA A 212 27.46 -2.94 10.15
N GLU A 213 26.92 -3.55 11.21
CA GLU A 213 27.64 -4.02 12.40
C GLU A 213 28.27 -5.41 12.20
N GLY A 214 27.93 -6.14 11.14
CA GLY A 214 28.42 -7.49 10.86
C GLY A 214 29.92 -7.56 10.52
N GLY A 215 30.59 -6.43 10.34
CA GLY A 215 32.04 -6.33 10.17
C GLY A 215 32.60 -6.84 8.83
N VAL A 216 31.75 -7.30 7.91
CA VAL A 216 32.15 -7.81 6.59
C VAL A 216 31.92 -6.77 5.50
N VAL A 217 30.76 -6.11 5.51
CA VAL A 217 30.47 -4.94 4.66
C VAL A 217 30.85 -3.68 5.45
N PRO A 218 31.72 -2.81 4.93
CA PRO A 218 32.01 -1.54 5.58
C PRO A 218 30.72 -0.73 5.80
N ALA A 219 30.55 -0.14 6.97
CA ALA A 219 29.31 0.52 7.36
C ALA A 219 28.91 1.67 6.40
N ASP A 220 29.89 2.39 5.82
CA ASP A 220 29.69 3.45 4.82
C ASP A 220 29.30 2.92 3.43
N GLU A 221 29.38 1.61 3.22
CA GLU A 221 28.95 0.93 2.00
C GLU A 221 27.53 0.34 2.13
N VAL A 222 26.94 0.39 3.33
CA VAL A 222 25.55 0.00 3.59
C VAL A 222 24.67 1.24 3.53
N GLN A 223 23.76 1.29 2.57
CA GLN A 223 22.83 2.39 2.38
C GLN A 223 21.45 2.05 2.93
N ARG A 224 20.82 3.05 3.56
CA ARG A 224 19.40 3.02 3.90
C ARG A 224 18.61 3.80 2.86
N PHE A 225 17.62 3.17 2.25
CA PHE A 225 16.74 3.81 1.28
C PHE A 225 15.28 3.72 1.77
N ALA A 226 14.78 4.80 2.30
CA ALA A 226 13.44 4.92 2.87
C ALA A 226 12.82 6.27 2.50
N GLU A 227 11.52 6.40 2.67
CA GLU A 227 10.82 7.67 2.46
C GLU A 227 11.14 8.68 3.55
N PHE A 228 11.33 8.19 4.77
CA PHE A 228 11.63 8.98 5.96
C PHE A 228 12.80 8.38 6.73
N ASP A 229 13.51 9.21 7.45
CA ASP A 229 14.52 8.76 8.42
C ASP A 229 13.84 8.19 9.70
N GLU A 230 14.65 7.79 10.68
CA GLU A 230 14.15 7.26 11.96
C GLU A 230 13.44 8.30 12.83
N ALA A 231 13.73 9.59 12.60
CA ALA A 231 13.08 10.71 13.27
C ALA A 231 11.79 11.18 12.55
N GLY A 232 11.48 10.63 11.36
CA GLY A 232 10.32 10.99 10.55
C GLY A 232 10.55 12.14 9.58
N ALA A 233 11.80 12.60 9.39
CA ALA A 233 12.12 13.59 8.38
C ALA A 233 12.20 12.98 6.98
N SER A 234 11.69 13.69 5.96
CA SER A 234 11.66 13.19 4.58
C SER A 234 13.07 13.16 3.97
N LEU A 235 13.45 12.01 3.43
CA LEU A 235 14.71 11.79 2.72
C LEU A 235 14.63 12.07 1.21
N LYS A 236 13.55 12.69 0.74
CA LYS A 236 13.27 12.89 -0.70
C LYS A 236 14.40 13.58 -1.46
N ALA A 237 15.12 14.50 -0.84
CA ALA A 237 16.22 15.22 -1.45
C ALA A 237 17.40 14.29 -1.81
N GLU A 238 17.56 13.17 -1.11
CA GLU A 238 18.67 12.23 -1.26
C GLU A 238 18.35 11.03 -2.17
N TRP A 239 17.09 10.81 -2.50
CA TRP A 239 16.66 9.59 -3.18
C TRP A 239 17.40 9.29 -4.46
N GLN A 240 17.59 10.30 -5.34
CA GLN A 240 18.27 10.07 -6.62
C GLN A 240 19.73 9.66 -6.40
N THR A 241 20.41 10.30 -5.47
CA THR A 241 21.80 9.97 -5.13
C THR A 241 21.91 8.54 -4.61
N ILE A 242 21.01 8.13 -3.70
CA ILE A 242 20.99 6.78 -3.14
C ILE A 242 20.72 5.73 -4.24
N ILE A 243 19.77 6.00 -5.16
CA ILE A 243 19.47 5.10 -6.27
C ILE A 243 20.66 4.94 -7.22
N ASP A 244 21.30 6.06 -7.57
CA ASP A 244 22.46 6.06 -8.47
C ASP A 244 23.67 5.36 -7.84
N ASP A 245 23.83 5.49 -6.52
CA ASP A 245 24.90 4.83 -5.77
C ASP A 245 24.64 3.34 -5.52
N ALA A 246 23.37 2.92 -5.39
CA ALA A 246 22.98 1.55 -5.07
C ALA A 246 23.52 0.51 -6.05
N THR A 247 23.80 0.89 -7.29
CA THR A 247 24.26 -0.02 -8.35
C THR A 247 25.73 0.14 -8.70
N LYS A 248 26.45 1.01 -7.99
CA LYS A 248 27.88 1.28 -8.24
C LYS A 248 28.78 0.21 -7.63
N ARG A 249 29.86 -0.07 -8.34
CA ARG A 249 31.01 -0.77 -7.82
C ARG A 249 31.92 0.24 -7.11
N LEU A 250 32.41 -0.11 -5.92
CA LEU A 250 33.18 0.78 -5.03
C LEU A 250 34.64 0.37 -5.00
N GLY A 251 35.21 -0.50 -5.44
CA GLY A 251 36.64 -0.84 -5.37
C GLY A 251 37.37 -0.64 -6.69
N GLY A 252 38.70 -0.59 -6.61
CA GLY A 252 39.59 -0.72 -7.77
C GLY A 252 39.63 -2.20 -8.25
N ALA A 253 40.49 -2.45 -9.26
CA ALA A 253 40.59 -3.77 -9.90
C ALA A 253 40.91 -4.94 -8.92
N GLU A 254 41.50 -4.65 -7.78
CA GLU A 254 41.89 -5.68 -6.78
C GLU A 254 40.93 -5.79 -5.61
N ASP A 255 40.01 -4.83 -5.41
CA ASP A 255 39.08 -4.81 -4.28
C ASP A 255 37.64 -4.65 -4.80
N ASN A 256 37.10 -5.72 -5.30
CA ASN A 256 35.74 -5.77 -5.85
C ASN A 256 34.70 -5.69 -4.73
N ARG A 257 34.07 -4.53 -4.56
CA ARG A 257 32.97 -4.31 -3.62
C ARG A 257 31.83 -3.58 -4.33
N CYS A 258 30.62 -3.89 -3.93
CA CYS A 258 29.42 -3.23 -4.39
C CYS A 258 28.59 -2.75 -3.19
N ARG A 259 27.67 -1.84 -3.43
CA ARG A 259 26.76 -1.35 -2.38
C ARG A 259 25.79 -2.45 -1.91
N VAL A 260 25.49 -2.40 -0.61
CA VAL A 260 24.33 -3.08 -0.03
C VAL A 260 23.31 -2.01 0.34
N THR A 261 22.16 -2.04 -0.30
CA THR A 261 21.09 -1.07 -0.06
C THR A 261 19.93 -1.79 0.63
N VAL A 262 19.55 -1.30 1.81
CA VAL A 262 18.41 -1.84 2.57
C VAL A 262 17.25 -0.87 2.43
N THR A 263 16.11 -1.38 1.99
CA THR A 263 14.87 -0.64 1.78
C THR A 263 13.68 -1.41 2.30
N ASP A 264 12.52 -0.79 2.30
CA ASP A 264 11.22 -1.43 2.50
C ASP A 264 10.40 -1.40 1.21
N ARG A 265 9.07 -1.57 1.33
CA ARG A 265 8.14 -1.50 0.20
C ARG A 265 8.28 -0.21 -0.62
N PHE A 266 8.72 0.88 -0.01
CA PHE A 266 8.94 2.15 -0.69
C PHE A 266 9.97 2.02 -1.83
N GLY A 267 11.16 1.48 -1.57
CA GLY A 267 12.19 1.27 -2.59
C GLY A 267 11.89 0.10 -3.54
N GLY A 268 11.01 -0.80 -3.14
CA GLY A 268 10.52 -1.89 -3.98
C GLY A 268 9.76 -1.43 -5.23
N ARG A 269 9.29 -0.17 -5.29
CA ARG A 269 8.47 0.37 -6.40
C ARG A 269 8.91 1.76 -6.84
N GLY A 270 8.70 2.05 -8.13
CA GLY A 270 8.77 3.41 -8.67
C GLY A 270 10.17 3.96 -8.88
N HIS A 271 11.22 3.19 -8.61
CA HIS A 271 12.61 3.61 -8.76
C HIS A 271 13.34 2.78 -9.82
N ASP A 272 14.36 3.36 -10.46
CA ASP A 272 15.11 2.71 -11.53
C ASP A 272 16.56 2.44 -11.13
N PHE A 273 16.82 1.20 -10.72
CA PHE A 273 18.17 0.73 -10.37
C PHE A 273 18.85 0.17 -11.61
N GLN A 274 19.76 0.93 -12.21
CA GLN A 274 20.43 0.54 -13.45
C GLN A 274 21.84 0.01 -13.20
N VAL A 275 22.02 -1.31 -13.32
CA VAL A 275 23.35 -1.93 -13.20
C VAL A 275 24.09 -1.81 -14.54
N VAL A 276 24.96 -0.82 -14.65
CA VAL A 276 25.79 -0.61 -15.85
C VAL A 276 27.16 -1.32 -15.80
N ASP A 277 27.58 -1.73 -14.59
CA ASP A 277 28.85 -2.40 -14.37
C ASP A 277 28.89 -3.76 -15.08
N LYS A 278 29.92 -3.96 -15.94
CA LYS A 278 30.05 -5.15 -16.77
C LYS A 278 30.34 -6.41 -15.94
N GLU A 279 31.11 -6.27 -14.85
CA GLU A 279 31.47 -7.40 -14.00
C GLU A 279 30.29 -7.81 -13.13
N ALA A 280 29.54 -6.87 -12.57
CA ALA A 280 28.31 -7.17 -11.88
C ALA A 280 27.30 -7.90 -12.79
N ASN A 281 27.18 -7.45 -14.05
CA ASN A 281 26.34 -8.12 -15.03
C ASN A 281 26.87 -9.52 -15.40
N ALA A 282 28.19 -9.70 -15.53
CA ALA A 282 28.79 -11.02 -15.74
C ALA A 282 28.55 -11.98 -14.55
N ASN A 283 28.41 -11.41 -13.35
CA ASN A 283 28.08 -12.12 -12.10
C ASN A 283 26.55 -12.24 -11.83
N GLY A 284 25.69 -11.99 -12.83
CA GLY A 284 24.26 -12.20 -12.75
C GLY A 284 23.42 -10.95 -12.43
N GLY A 285 24.03 -9.77 -12.43
CA GLY A 285 23.35 -8.50 -12.13
C GLY A 285 23.02 -8.32 -10.64
N MET A 286 22.26 -7.31 -10.31
CA MET A 286 21.91 -7.00 -8.92
C MET A 286 21.11 -8.13 -8.26
N LEU A 287 21.48 -8.50 -7.04
CA LEU A 287 20.74 -9.42 -6.19
C LEU A 287 19.65 -8.67 -5.41
N VAL A 288 18.40 -9.03 -5.64
CA VAL A 288 17.28 -8.60 -4.81
C VAL A 288 17.01 -9.65 -3.74
N ILE A 289 17.08 -9.28 -2.47
CA ILE A 289 16.71 -10.13 -1.33
C ILE A 289 15.39 -9.58 -0.77
N ALA A 290 14.33 -10.39 -0.79
CA ALA A 290 13.03 -10.03 -0.22
C ALA A 290 12.76 -10.80 1.07
N THR A 291 12.24 -10.15 2.09
CA THR A 291 11.89 -10.79 3.37
C THR A 291 10.41 -11.17 3.48
N SER A 292 9.63 -10.82 2.45
CA SER A 292 8.23 -11.19 2.31
C SER A 292 7.86 -11.36 0.84
N ILE A 293 6.73 -12.00 0.58
CA ILE A 293 6.08 -12.02 -0.73
C ILE A 293 4.73 -11.30 -0.55
N PRO A 294 4.60 -10.08 -1.08
CA PRO A 294 3.36 -9.33 -1.01
C PRO A 294 2.33 -9.86 -2.03
N ASP A 295 1.51 -8.99 -2.60
CA ASP A 295 0.65 -9.36 -3.72
C ASP A 295 1.44 -9.55 -5.03
N GLU A 296 0.80 -10.14 -6.05
CA GLU A 296 1.45 -10.43 -7.34
C GLU A 296 1.94 -9.16 -8.04
N ARG A 297 1.17 -8.08 -7.99
CA ARG A 297 1.52 -6.80 -8.61
C ARG A 297 2.78 -6.21 -8.00
N GLU A 298 2.88 -6.24 -6.68
CA GLU A 298 4.04 -5.73 -5.97
C GLU A 298 5.25 -6.65 -6.14
N TRP A 299 5.04 -7.96 -6.10
CA TRP A 299 6.08 -8.95 -6.34
C TRP A 299 6.75 -8.80 -7.72
N ILE A 300 5.94 -8.59 -8.78
CA ILE A 300 6.46 -8.31 -10.11
C ILE A 300 7.31 -7.03 -10.12
N GLN A 301 6.87 -5.99 -9.40
CA GLN A 301 7.63 -4.75 -9.28
C GLN A 301 8.97 -4.94 -8.55
N TRP A 302 8.99 -5.75 -7.49
CA TRP A 302 10.22 -6.03 -6.74
C TRP A 302 11.22 -6.83 -7.58
N LYS A 303 10.77 -7.89 -8.22
CA LYS A 303 11.61 -8.61 -9.19
C LYS A 303 12.11 -7.70 -10.30
N GLY A 304 11.29 -6.77 -10.73
CA GLY A 304 11.63 -5.79 -11.75
C GLY A 304 12.63 -4.72 -11.31
N ARG A 305 13.13 -4.74 -10.06
CA ARG A 305 14.26 -3.88 -9.64
C ARG A 305 15.59 -4.38 -10.22
N THR A 306 15.68 -5.63 -10.56
CA THR A 306 16.82 -6.25 -11.28
C THR A 306 16.38 -6.71 -12.67
N ALA A 307 17.29 -7.25 -13.47
CA ALA A 307 17.03 -7.73 -14.83
C ALA A 307 16.39 -6.67 -15.75
N ARG A 308 16.84 -5.43 -15.66
CA ARG A 308 16.30 -4.31 -16.46
C ARG A 308 17.10 -4.08 -17.74
N GLN A 309 16.44 -3.61 -18.80
CA GLN A 309 17.09 -3.25 -20.08
C GLN A 309 17.95 -4.39 -20.64
N ASP A 310 17.38 -5.59 -20.68
CA ASP A 310 18.04 -6.82 -21.18
C ASP A 310 19.31 -7.23 -20.42
N ARG A 311 19.51 -6.71 -19.22
CA ARG A 311 20.62 -7.08 -18.33
C ARG A 311 20.19 -8.23 -17.41
N PRO A 312 21.13 -9.04 -16.90
CA PRO A 312 20.82 -10.12 -15.99
C PRO A 312 20.34 -9.61 -14.62
N GLY A 313 19.61 -10.45 -13.91
CA GLY A 313 19.14 -10.17 -12.58
C GLY A 313 18.87 -11.43 -11.77
N GLN A 314 18.91 -11.31 -10.47
CA GLN A 314 18.71 -12.41 -9.53
C GLN A 314 17.88 -11.96 -8.33
N PHE A 315 17.16 -12.91 -7.74
CA PHE A 315 16.41 -12.64 -6.51
C PHE A 315 16.50 -13.83 -5.53
N TYR A 316 16.31 -13.53 -4.24
CA TYR A 316 16.23 -14.50 -3.17
C TYR A 316 15.15 -14.08 -2.17
N VAL A 317 14.43 -15.04 -1.60
CA VAL A 317 13.33 -14.78 -0.67
C VAL A 317 13.60 -15.51 0.65
N ILE A 318 13.53 -14.78 1.75
CA ILE A 318 13.74 -15.32 3.10
C ILE A 318 12.54 -14.96 3.94
N LEU A 319 11.72 -15.95 4.28
CA LEU A 319 10.46 -15.79 4.99
C LEU A 319 10.58 -16.20 6.45
N ASP A 320 9.88 -15.49 7.33
CA ASP A 320 9.72 -15.85 8.74
C ASP A 320 8.41 -16.64 8.93
N GLU A 321 8.49 -17.89 9.41
CA GLU A 321 7.31 -18.72 9.67
C GLU A 321 6.42 -18.22 10.81
N LYS A 322 6.92 -17.29 11.63
CA LYS A 322 6.15 -16.67 12.72
C LYS A 322 5.45 -15.39 12.29
N ALA A 323 5.82 -14.84 11.13
CA ALA A 323 5.16 -13.68 10.55
C ALA A 323 3.90 -14.06 9.76
N LYS A 324 3.07 -13.06 9.43
CA LYS A 324 1.96 -13.25 8.48
C LYS A 324 2.52 -13.54 7.08
N PRO A 325 1.86 -14.41 6.30
CA PRO A 325 0.59 -15.11 6.56
C PRO A 325 0.71 -16.44 7.31
N PHE A 326 1.92 -16.92 7.62
CA PHE A 326 2.13 -18.21 8.25
C PHE A 326 1.52 -18.30 9.65
N SER A 327 1.63 -17.23 10.45
CA SER A 327 1.04 -17.15 11.80
C SER A 327 -0.49 -17.22 11.82
N THR A 328 -1.12 -16.89 10.70
CA THR A 328 -2.59 -16.86 10.58
C THR A 328 -3.17 -18.03 9.80
N LYS A 329 -2.38 -18.68 8.95
CA LYS A 329 -2.80 -19.83 8.14
C LYS A 329 -2.04 -21.10 8.57
N SER A 330 -2.66 -21.90 9.46
CA SER A 330 -2.08 -23.13 9.97
C SER A 330 -1.63 -24.08 8.86
N GLY A 331 -0.45 -24.67 9.00
CA GLY A 331 0.13 -25.64 8.06
C GLY A 331 0.70 -25.03 6.77
N LEU A 332 0.54 -23.73 6.54
CA LEU A 332 1.07 -23.07 5.32
C LEU A 332 2.60 -23.15 5.27
N ALA A 333 3.28 -22.86 6.39
CA ALA A 333 4.75 -22.92 6.46
C ALA A 333 5.29 -24.30 6.04
N SER A 334 4.68 -25.38 6.55
CA SER A 334 5.04 -26.75 6.18
C SER A 334 4.77 -27.04 4.71
N LYS A 335 3.67 -26.56 4.16
CA LYS A 335 3.37 -26.72 2.71
C LYS A 335 4.41 -26.03 1.86
N VAL A 336 4.77 -24.79 2.19
CA VAL A 336 5.77 -24.01 1.44
C VAL A 336 7.15 -24.64 1.57
N LYS A 337 7.58 -25.07 2.79
CA LYS A 337 8.86 -25.75 2.98
C LYS A 337 8.98 -27.05 2.18
N ASN A 338 7.89 -27.80 2.07
CA ASN A 338 7.86 -29.11 1.40
C ASN A 338 7.51 -29.02 -0.09
N ALA A 339 7.17 -27.86 -0.61
CA ALA A 339 6.88 -27.70 -2.02
C ALA A 339 8.13 -28.01 -2.86
N LYS A 340 8.00 -28.96 -3.77
CA LYS A 340 9.09 -29.32 -4.68
C LYS A 340 9.29 -28.14 -5.64
N VAL A 341 10.51 -27.66 -5.73
CA VAL A 341 10.92 -26.80 -6.84
C VAL A 341 10.80 -27.66 -8.08
N SER A 342 9.80 -27.40 -8.90
CA SER A 342 9.66 -28.08 -10.16
C SER A 342 10.76 -27.57 -11.10
N SER A 343 11.83 -28.32 -11.22
CA SER A 343 12.86 -28.17 -12.26
C SER A 343 12.31 -28.57 -13.65
N GLY A 344 11.03 -28.31 -13.87
CA GLY A 344 10.35 -28.62 -15.11
C GLY A 344 10.63 -27.56 -16.15
N GLU A 345 11.64 -27.79 -16.97
CA GLU A 345 11.81 -27.12 -18.25
C GLU A 345 10.58 -27.33 -19.14
N LYS A 346 9.55 -26.52 -18.94
CA LYS A 346 8.65 -26.18 -20.04
C LYS A 346 9.42 -25.14 -20.88
N LYS A 347 9.96 -25.58 -22.02
CA LYS A 347 10.62 -24.70 -22.97
C LYS A 347 9.80 -23.41 -23.14
N GLY A 348 10.38 -22.28 -22.72
CA GLY A 348 9.79 -20.94 -22.91
C GLY A 348 9.00 -20.38 -21.75
N GLN A 349 8.91 -21.02 -20.57
CA GLN A 349 8.38 -20.39 -19.36
C GLN A 349 9.50 -20.17 -18.33
N PRO A 350 9.51 -18.99 -17.65
CA PRO A 350 10.42 -18.75 -16.53
C PRO A 350 10.21 -19.82 -15.45
N ASP A 351 11.27 -20.18 -14.73
CA ASP A 351 11.22 -21.16 -13.64
C ASP A 351 10.19 -20.70 -12.60
N HIS A 352 9.03 -21.35 -12.58
CA HIS A 352 8.00 -21.12 -11.57
C HIS A 352 8.44 -21.81 -10.28
N ASP A 353 8.70 -21.01 -9.24
CA ASP A 353 8.88 -21.56 -7.90
C ASP A 353 7.49 -21.74 -7.25
N ALA A 354 7.06 -22.98 -7.08
CA ALA A 354 5.78 -23.30 -6.49
C ALA A 354 5.59 -22.71 -5.07
N ARG A 355 6.68 -22.40 -4.35
CA ARG A 355 6.64 -21.73 -3.04
C ARG A 355 6.19 -20.27 -3.17
N VAL A 356 6.71 -19.57 -4.19
CA VAL A 356 6.29 -18.20 -4.51
C VAL A 356 4.82 -18.20 -4.91
N GLU A 357 4.40 -19.11 -5.79
CA GLU A 357 3.01 -19.19 -6.24
C GLU A 357 2.04 -19.44 -5.08
N MET A 358 2.38 -20.36 -4.16
CA MET A 358 1.57 -20.59 -2.95
C MET A 358 1.40 -19.32 -2.12
N MET A 359 2.45 -18.50 -1.99
CA MET A 359 2.39 -17.25 -1.25
C MET A 359 1.56 -16.20 -1.97
N LEU A 360 1.67 -16.13 -3.30
CA LEU A 360 0.87 -15.23 -4.13
C LEU A 360 -0.61 -15.61 -4.12
N ASP A 361 -0.95 -16.89 -4.20
CA ASP A 361 -2.35 -17.35 -4.08
C ASP A 361 -2.94 -16.97 -2.70
N VAL A 362 -2.16 -17.08 -1.62
CA VAL A 362 -2.58 -16.65 -0.28
C VAL A 362 -2.81 -15.14 -0.21
N ALA A 363 -1.97 -14.35 -0.86
CA ALA A 363 -2.14 -12.90 -0.93
C ALA A 363 -3.37 -12.51 -1.79
N ASP A 364 -3.57 -13.21 -2.90
CA ASP A 364 -4.72 -13.01 -3.81
C ASP A 364 -6.06 -13.31 -3.12
N ASP A 365 -6.14 -14.38 -2.31
CA ASP A 365 -7.30 -14.65 -1.45
C ASP A 365 -7.64 -13.44 -0.56
N GLY A 366 -6.63 -12.85 0.09
CA GLY A 366 -6.80 -11.68 0.95
C GLY A 366 -7.24 -10.43 0.18
N ILE A 367 -6.77 -10.26 -1.05
CA ILE A 367 -7.24 -9.20 -1.96
C ILE A 367 -8.68 -9.45 -2.36
N GLY A 368 -9.03 -10.70 -2.69
CA GLY A 368 -10.40 -11.09 -3.03
C GLY A 368 -11.40 -10.74 -1.93
N ASP A 369 -11.05 -10.96 -0.66
CA ASP A 369 -11.91 -10.62 0.47
C ASP A 369 -12.07 -9.09 0.62
N LYS A 370 -11.00 -8.32 0.44
CA LYS A 370 -11.07 -6.85 0.42
C LYS A 370 -11.93 -6.31 -0.73
N LEU A 371 -11.81 -6.90 -1.92
CA LEU A 371 -12.61 -6.49 -3.08
C LEU A 371 -14.09 -6.80 -2.91
N LYS A 372 -14.44 -7.92 -2.26
CA LYS A 372 -15.85 -8.22 -1.92
C LYS A 372 -16.44 -7.19 -0.95
N ALA A 373 -15.68 -6.78 0.08
CA ALA A 373 -16.11 -5.72 0.98
C ALA A 373 -16.31 -4.41 0.22
N PHE A 374 -15.37 -4.06 -0.65
CA PHE A 374 -15.45 -2.87 -1.50
C PHE A 374 -16.62 -2.88 -2.49
N GLU A 375 -17.05 -4.04 -3.00
CA GLU A 375 -18.25 -4.15 -3.86
C GLU A 375 -19.53 -3.68 -3.13
N GLY A 376 -19.63 -3.93 -1.81
CA GLY A 376 -20.72 -3.41 -0.99
C GLY A 376 -20.72 -1.89 -0.88
N GLU A 377 -19.55 -1.30 -0.61
CA GLU A 377 -19.36 0.15 -0.55
C GLU A 377 -19.57 0.82 -1.91
N GLN A 378 -19.14 0.16 -2.98
CA GLN A 378 -19.33 0.63 -4.36
C GLN A 378 -20.82 0.83 -4.68
N ALA A 379 -21.67 -0.12 -4.32
CA ALA A 379 -23.10 -0.05 -4.61
C ALA A 379 -23.76 1.19 -3.96
N SER A 380 -23.36 1.53 -2.73
CA SER A 380 -23.83 2.74 -2.05
C SER A 380 -23.24 4.00 -2.70
N GLY A 381 -21.95 4.00 -3.03
CA GLY A 381 -21.28 5.09 -3.71
C GLY A 381 -21.87 5.40 -5.09
N GLU A 382 -22.25 4.39 -5.85
CA GLU A 382 -22.94 4.55 -7.14
C GLU A 382 -24.28 5.28 -6.97
N LYS A 383 -25.07 4.90 -5.95
CA LYS A 383 -26.35 5.59 -5.66
C LYS A 383 -26.14 7.02 -5.19
N LEU A 384 -25.14 7.30 -4.37
CA LEU A 384 -24.79 8.67 -3.98
C LEU A 384 -24.38 9.53 -5.17
N ASN A 385 -23.62 8.96 -6.11
CA ASN A 385 -23.27 9.69 -7.35
C ASN A 385 -24.50 9.95 -8.24
N GLU A 386 -25.42 8.98 -8.34
CA GLU A 386 -26.67 9.17 -9.06
C GLU A 386 -27.52 10.31 -8.44
N VAL A 387 -27.62 10.35 -7.10
CA VAL A 387 -28.25 11.46 -6.37
C VAL A 387 -27.56 12.78 -6.69
N ALA A 388 -26.24 12.84 -6.59
CA ALA A 388 -25.48 14.06 -6.85
C ALA A 388 -25.70 14.57 -8.28
N MET A 389 -25.64 13.69 -9.27
CA MET A 389 -25.91 14.07 -10.67
C MET A 389 -27.31 14.63 -10.86
N LEU A 390 -28.33 13.97 -10.32
CA LEU A 390 -29.73 14.42 -10.43
C LEU A 390 -29.96 15.74 -9.67
N TYR A 391 -29.31 15.91 -8.51
CA TYR A 391 -29.34 17.16 -7.76
C TYR A 391 -28.76 18.32 -8.58
N PHE A 392 -27.56 18.18 -9.13
CA PHE A 392 -26.91 19.23 -9.90
C PHE A 392 -27.52 19.44 -11.29
N GLN A 393 -28.24 18.48 -11.86
CA GLN A 393 -29.08 18.71 -13.04
C GLN A 393 -30.25 19.66 -12.73
N LYS A 394 -30.84 19.55 -11.53
CA LYS A 394 -31.91 20.47 -11.08
C LYS A 394 -31.37 21.80 -10.57
N HIS A 395 -30.14 21.83 -10.09
CA HIS A 395 -29.48 22.99 -9.50
C HIS A 395 -28.14 23.27 -10.20
N PRO A 396 -28.15 23.69 -11.47
CA PRO A 396 -26.93 23.85 -12.25
C PRO A 396 -26.01 24.92 -11.66
N ARG A 397 -24.69 24.71 -11.81
CA ARG A 397 -23.63 25.60 -11.38
C ARG A 397 -22.86 26.14 -12.57
N HIS A 398 -22.34 27.35 -12.43
CA HIS A 398 -21.33 27.84 -13.35
C HIS A 398 -19.96 27.21 -12.98
N PHE A 399 -19.19 26.92 -14.01
CA PHE A 399 -17.85 26.29 -13.80
C PHE A 399 -16.92 27.17 -12.95
N ASP A 400 -17.05 28.49 -13.09
CA ASP A 400 -16.21 29.47 -12.36
C ASP A 400 -16.77 29.84 -10.98
N ASP A 401 -17.93 29.30 -10.58
CA ASP A 401 -18.45 29.54 -9.23
C ASP A 401 -17.55 28.90 -8.21
N PRO A 402 -17.03 29.63 -7.20
CA PRO A 402 -16.28 29.03 -6.11
C PRO A 402 -17.19 28.12 -5.26
N TRP A 403 -16.63 27.05 -4.75
CA TRP A 403 -17.32 26.07 -3.92
C TRP A 403 -16.92 26.18 -2.45
N PRO A 404 -17.88 25.95 -1.51
CA PRO A 404 -19.34 26.00 -1.65
C PRO A 404 -19.88 27.41 -1.55
N GLN A 405 -20.98 27.73 -2.28
CA GLN A 405 -21.68 28.99 -2.16
C GLN A 405 -23.05 28.79 -1.53
N LEU A 406 -23.11 28.55 -0.23
CA LEU A 406 -24.35 28.26 0.48
C LEU A 406 -25.34 29.44 0.45
N GLU A 407 -24.86 30.68 0.41
CA GLU A 407 -25.71 31.88 0.28
C GLU A 407 -26.41 31.93 -1.06
N LYS A 408 -25.70 31.61 -2.13
CA LYS A 408 -26.27 31.61 -3.50
C LYS A 408 -27.17 30.39 -3.75
N TYR A 409 -26.88 29.27 -3.06
CA TYR A 409 -27.57 27.99 -3.23
C TYR A 409 -28.02 27.43 -1.89
N PRO A 410 -29.08 27.96 -1.27
CA PRO A 410 -29.48 27.56 0.08
C PRO A 410 -29.88 26.09 0.22
N GLY A 411 -30.32 25.44 -0.86
CA GLY A 411 -30.61 23.99 -0.88
C GLY A 411 -29.38 23.11 -0.70
N ASP A 412 -28.19 23.67 -0.89
CA ASP A 412 -26.93 22.92 -0.74
C ASP A 412 -26.65 22.51 0.72
N SER A 413 -27.17 23.23 1.71
CA SER A 413 -27.06 22.82 3.11
C SER A 413 -27.75 21.48 3.35
N GLN A 414 -29.01 21.34 2.88
CA GLN A 414 -29.77 20.10 3.00
C GLN A 414 -29.15 18.95 2.20
N PHE A 415 -28.65 19.24 1.00
CA PHE A 415 -27.93 18.24 0.18
C PHE A 415 -26.66 17.76 0.87
N ARG A 416 -25.86 18.65 1.45
CA ARG A 416 -24.65 18.33 2.18
C ARG A 416 -24.93 17.48 3.42
N GLU A 417 -25.97 17.84 4.19
CA GLU A 417 -26.41 17.04 5.34
C GLU A 417 -26.84 15.63 4.91
N PHE A 418 -27.60 15.55 3.83
CA PHE A 418 -27.98 14.27 3.23
C PHE A 418 -26.76 13.45 2.85
N MET A 419 -25.81 13.99 2.08
CA MET A 419 -24.59 13.27 1.64
C MET A 419 -23.78 12.78 2.84
N SER A 420 -23.59 13.64 3.85
CA SER A 420 -22.85 13.27 5.06
C SER A 420 -23.53 12.17 5.89
N ALA A 421 -24.87 12.15 5.90
CA ALA A 421 -25.62 11.14 6.60
C ALA A 421 -25.67 9.79 5.88
N MET A 422 -25.53 9.80 4.55
CA MET A 422 -25.74 8.61 3.71
C MET A 422 -24.47 7.91 3.24
N ILE A 423 -23.30 8.45 3.54
CA ILE A 423 -22.02 7.97 2.99
C ILE A 423 -21.71 6.49 3.33
N ASP A 424 -22.16 6.04 4.49
CA ASP A 424 -21.94 4.68 4.99
C ASP A 424 -23.23 3.85 5.01
N GLU A 425 -24.31 4.36 4.42
CA GLU A 425 -25.61 3.68 4.45
C GLU A 425 -25.79 2.76 3.23
N PRO A 426 -26.56 1.67 3.38
CA PRO A 426 -26.82 0.76 2.26
C PRO A 426 -27.59 1.42 1.13
N PRO A 427 -27.47 0.92 -0.13
CA PRO A 427 -28.08 1.53 -1.32
C PRO A 427 -29.59 1.79 -1.21
N ASP A 428 -30.33 0.87 -0.59
CA ASP A 428 -31.78 1.01 -0.41
C ASP A 428 -32.14 2.16 0.53
N MET A 429 -31.34 2.39 1.58
CA MET A 429 -31.53 3.51 2.48
C MET A 429 -31.24 4.84 1.78
N VAL A 430 -30.15 4.88 0.99
CA VAL A 430 -29.81 6.06 0.17
C VAL A 430 -30.99 6.39 -0.76
N LYS A 431 -31.55 5.40 -1.46
CA LYS A 431 -32.69 5.56 -2.37
C LYS A 431 -33.93 6.09 -1.65
N GLN A 432 -34.30 5.49 -0.53
CA GLN A 432 -35.47 5.90 0.25
C GLN A 432 -35.32 7.33 0.79
N ARG A 433 -34.16 7.66 1.34
CA ARG A 433 -33.87 8.97 1.92
C ARG A 433 -33.74 10.06 0.86
N ALA A 434 -33.16 9.78 -0.30
CA ALA A 434 -33.08 10.73 -1.41
C ALA A 434 -34.47 11.21 -1.86
N LYS A 435 -35.43 10.30 -1.95
CA LYS A 435 -36.83 10.63 -2.26
C LYS A 435 -37.48 11.47 -1.16
N ALA A 436 -37.30 11.06 0.11
CA ALA A 436 -37.94 11.72 1.26
C ALA A 436 -37.35 13.10 1.55
N VAL A 437 -36.04 13.28 1.45
CA VAL A 437 -35.34 14.52 1.85
C VAL A 437 -35.14 15.48 0.70
N LEU A 438 -34.72 14.97 -0.47
CA LEU A 438 -34.34 15.80 -1.63
C LEU A 438 -35.38 15.78 -2.77
N GLY A 439 -36.43 14.95 -2.67
CA GLY A 439 -37.39 14.76 -3.76
C GLY A 439 -36.76 14.17 -5.03
N ILE A 440 -35.69 13.38 -4.88
CA ILE A 440 -34.97 12.74 -5.98
C ILE A 440 -35.34 11.24 -6.01
N GLU A 441 -35.88 10.81 -7.15
CA GLU A 441 -36.15 9.39 -7.42
C GLU A 441 -34.96 8.78 -8.18
N LEU A 442 -34.42 7.70 -7.62
CA LEU A 442 -33.33 6.92 -8.23
C LEU A 442 -33.91 5.72 -8.99
N SER A 443 -33.26 5.36 -10.05
CA SER A 443 -33.60 4.18 -10.87
C SER A 443 -33.40 2.85 -10.15
#